data_956e5dab6814c8b0237822b79fde1658
#
_entry.id   956e5dab6814c8b0237822b79fde1658
#
_cell.length_a   1.000
_cell.length_b   1.000
_cell.length_c   1.000
_cell.angle_alpha   90.00
_cell.angle_beta   90.00
_cell.angle_gamma   90.00
#
_symmetry.space_group_name_H-M   'P 1'
#
loop_
_entity.id
_entity.type
_entity.pdbx_description
1 polymer ?
#
loop_
_entity_poly.entity_id
_entity_poly.type
_entity_poly.pdbx_seq_one_letter_code
_entity_poly.pdbx_strand_id
1 'polypeptide(L)'
;MTKTLVIYVHPVEESFTSCVRDAVIDFLTTQHHEVRLRDLYAENFDPFLSAAERALHHTPPTTRPELARDVEDLRWCEAIVFVYPTWWSGLPAMLKGWIDRTWMNEVAWVLPAGANTIRPRLTNIRRLIAVTTHGSSKFVNALQGEPGKRTISRSIRVMCNKFCRARWIALYGIDNSTLEQREKHLATIGQRVARALR
;
A
#
# COMPACT_ATOMS: atom_id res chain seq x y z
N MET A 1 -7.50 2.17 18.88
CA MET A 1 -8.29 1.61 17.77
C MET A 1 -8.05 2.47 16.56
N THR A 2 -7.69 1.87 15.41
CA THR A 2 -7.34 2.58 14.16
C THR A 2 -8.03 1.89 13.00
N LYS A 3 -8.64 2.65 12.11
CA LYS A 3 -9.23 2.13 10.86
C LYS A 3 -8.12 1.85 9.87
N THR A 4 -7.85 0.58 9.60
CA THR A 4 -6.71 0.13 8.80
C THR A 4 -7.16 -0.57 7.53
N LEU A 5 -6.74 -0.03 6.39
CA LEU A 5 -6.90 -0.65 5.07
C LEU A 5 -5.65 -1.47 4.76
N VAL A 6 -5.82 -2.77 4.55
CA VAL A 6 -4.75 -3.67 4.12
C VAL A 6 -4.90 -3.91 2.62
N ILE A 7 -3.90 -3.53 1.84
CA ILE A 7 -3.82 -3.80 0.40
C ILE A 7 -2.83 -4.94 0.21
N TYR A 8 -3.35 -6.10 -0.17
CA TYR A 8 -2.56 -7.30 -0.42
C TYR A 8 -2.41 -7.56 -1.92
N VAL A 9 -1.19 -7.91 -2.31
CA VAL A 9 -0.85 -8.12 -3.71
C VAL A 9 0.09 -9.31 -3.85
N HIS A 10 -0.43 -10.46 -4.25
CA HIS A 10 0.33 -11.62 -4.70
C HIS A 10 -0.54 -12.54 -5.56
N PRO A 11 -0.05 -13.03 -6.72
CA PRO A 11 -0.85 -13.89 -7.61
C PRO A 11 -0.99 -15.33 -7.11
N VAL A 12 -0.10 -15.77 -6.21
CA VAL A 12 -0.11 -17.14 -5.67
C VAL A 12 -0.65 -17.11 -4.25
N GLU A 13 -1.73 -17.85 -4.01
CA GLU A 13 -2.42 -17.90 -2.72
C GLU A 13 -1.51 -18.46 -1.62
N GLU A 14 -0.80 -19.56 -1.88
CA GLU A 14 0.12 -20.22 -0.94
C GLU A 14 1.54 -19.62 -1.02
N SER A 15 1.67 -18.32 -0.85
CA SER A 15 2.96 -17.64 -0.87
C SER A 15 3.43 -17.24 0.52
N PHE A 16 4.73 -16.99 0.70
CA PHE A 16 5.19 -16.38 1.96
C PHE A 16 4.55 -15.01 2.20
N THR A 17 4.23 -14.27 1.16
CA THR A 17 3.55 -12.97 1.27
C THR A 17 2.13 -13.13 1.80
N SER A 18 1.43 -14.25 1.54
CA SER A 18 0.13 -14.53 2.15
C SER A 18 0.25 -14.81 3.66
N CYS A 19 1.27 -15.56 4.07
CA CYS A 19 1.55 -15.74 5.51
C CYS A 19 1.83 -14.39 6.21
N VAL A 20 2.50 -13.47 5.51
CA VAL A 20 2.73 -12.09 6.00
C VAL A 20 1.42 -11.32 6.11
N ARG A 21 0.53 -11.41 5.11
CA ARG A 21 -0.82 -10.81 5.14
C ARG A 21 -1.59 -11.30 6.35
N ASP A 22 -1.63 -12.61 6.55
CA ASP A 22 -2.40 -13.22 7.64
C ASP A 22 -1.85 -12.79 9.01
N ALA A 23 -0.54 -12.83 9.20
CA ALA A 23 0.09 -12.36 10.43
C ALA A 23 -0.18 -10.87 10.72
N VAL A 24 -0.28 -10.02 9.69
CA VAL A 24 -0.66 -8.60 9.82
C VAL A 24 -2.12 -8.48 10.25
N ILE A 25 -3.04 -9.20 9.58
CA ILE A 25 -4.47 -9.13 9.84
C ILE A 25 -4.78 -9.66 11.24
N ASP A 26 -4.24 -10.83 11.61
CA ASP A 26 -4.42 -11.46 12.93
C ASP A 26 -3.96 -10.53 14.04
N PHE A 27 -2.79 -9.91 13.86
CA PHE A 27 -2.28 -8.95 14.83
C PHE A 27 -3.23 -7.75 14.97
N LEU A 28 -3.64 -7.12 13.86
CA LEU A 28 -4.50 -5.94 13.88
C LEU A 28 -5.85 -6.25 14.54
N THR A 29 -6.44 -7.41 14.21
CA THR A 29 -7.73 -7.86 14.75
C THR A 29 -7.62 -8.15 16.25
N THR A 30 -6.57 -8.86 16.68
CA THR A 30 -6.30 -9.16 18.10
C THR A 30 -6.11 -7.86 18.92
N GLN A 31 -5.57 -6.82 18.32
CA GLN A 31 -5.40 -5.50 18.95
C GLN A 31 -6.64 -4.60 18.79
N HIS A 32 -7.78 -5.17 18.37
CA HIS A 32 -9.05 -4.46 18.21
C HIS A 32 -9.01 -3.27 17.22
N HIS A 33 -8.15 -3.33 16.20
CA HIS A 33 -8.22 -2.41 15.07
C HIS A 33 -9.38 -2.80 14.14
N GLU A 34 -10.01 -1.81 13.52
CA GLU A 34 -10.95 -2.07 12.42
C GLU A 34 -10.14 -2.32 11.14
N VAL A 35 -10.35 -3.48 10.50
CA VAL A 35 -9.57 -3.89 9.33
C VAL A 35 -10.47 -4.10 8.13
N ARG A 36 -10.12 -3.49 7.00
CA ARG A 36 -10.65 -3.83 5.67
C ARG A 36 -9.51 -4.40 4.82
N LEU A 37 -9.72 -5.56 4.23
CA LEU A 37 -8.76 -6.19 3.30
C LEU A 37 -9.20 -5.98 1.86
N ARG A 38 -8.24 -5.62 1.02
CA ARG A 38 -8.34 -5.65 -0.45
C ARG A 38 -7.28 -6.62 -0.96
N ASP A 39 -7.72 -7.78 -1.44
CA ASP A 39 -6.88 -8.73 -2.15
C ASP A 39 -7.04 -8.48 -3.65
N LEU A 40 -6.10 -7.74 -4.24
CA LEU A 40 -6.26 -7.25 -5.61
C LEU A 40 -6.27 -8.37 -6.66
N TYR A 41 -5.61 -9.51 -6.39
CA TYR A 41 -5.67 -10.66 -7.30
C TYR A 41 -6.95 -11.48 -7.15
N ALA A 42 -7.35 -11.78 -5.91
CA ALA A 42 -8.60 -12.52 -5.65
C ALA A 42 -9.84 -11.73 -6.10
N GLU A 43 -9.80 -10.41 -6.01
CA GLU A 43 -10.87 -9.51 -6.46
C GLU A 43 -10.83 -9.23 -7.98
N ASN A 44 -9.86 -9.81 -8.70
CA ASN A 44 -9.66 -9.57 -10.14
C ASN A 44 -9.57 -8.07 -10.49
N PHE A 45 -8.88 -7.29 -9.64
CA PHE A 45 -8.70 -5.87 -9.89
C PHE A 45 -7.94 -5.66 -11.21
N ASP A 46 -8.48 -4.86 -12.10
CA ASP A 46 -7.79 -4.47 -13.33
C ASP A 46 -6.80 -3.33 -13.03
N PRO A 47 -5.47 -3.52 -13.14
CA PRO A 47 -4.49 -2.49 -12.89
C PRO A 47 -4.28 -1.53 -14.07
N PHE A 48 -4.96 -1.75 -15.19
CA PHE A 48 -4.74 -1.00 -16.42
C PHE A 48 -5.48 0.34 -16.41
N LEU A 49 -4.74 1.44 -16.38
CA LEU A 49 -5.30 2.78 -16.57
C LEU A 49 -5.55 3.02 -18.06
N SER A 50 -6.81 2.94 -18.47
CA SER A 50 -7.21 3.11 -19.86
C SER A 50 -7.08 4.56 -20.34
N ALA A 51 -7.05 4.76 -21.67
CA ALA A 51 -7.09 6.10 -22.27
C ALA A 51 -8.36 6.87 -21.88
N ALA A 52 -9.50 6.19 -21.79
CA ALA A 52 -10.76 6.78 -21.36
C ALA A 52 -10.68 7.27 -19.89
N GLU A 53 -10.17 6.45 -18.97
CA GLU A 53 -9.96 6.88 -17.58
C GLU A 53 -8.95 8.03 -17.47
N ARG A 54 -7.88 8.00 -18.28
CA ARG A 54 -6.91 9.11 -18.32
C ARG A 54 -7.52 10.41 -18.80
N ALA A 55 -8.46 10.36 -19.77
CA ALA A 55 -9.21 11.54 -20.20
C ALA A 55 -10.08 12.12 -19.08
N LEU A 56 -10.59 11.26 -18.18
CA LEU A 56 -11.40 11.64 -17.02
C LEU A 56 -10.56 12.03 -15.77
N HIS A 57 -9.25 12.22 -15.91
CA HIS A 57 -8.34 12.40 -14.77
C HIS A 57 -8.68 13.58 -13.84
N HIS A 58 -9.27 14.65 -14.39
CA HIS A 58 -9.69 15.84 -13.64
C HIS A 58 -11.18 15.83 -13.25
N THR A 59 -11.90 14.77 -13.55
CA THR A 59 -13.32 14.65 -13.21
C THR A 59 -13.52 14.05 -11.82
N PRO A 60 -14.70 14.21 -11.20
CA PRO A 60 -15.02 13.61 -9.90
C PRO A 60 -15.00 12.07 -9.95
N PRO A 61 -14.80 11.39 -8.79
CA PRO A 61 -14.75 9.92 -8.71
C PRO A 61 -16.07 9.24 -9.11
N THR A 62 -17.20 9.95 -9.07
CA THR A 62 -18.52 9.45 -9.50
C THR A 62 -18.58 9.04 -10.95
N THR A 63 -17.62 9.46 -11.78
CA THR A 63 -17.50 9.05 -13.18
C THR A 63 -16.88 7.65 -13.36
N ARG A 64 -16.45 7.03 -12.26
CA ARG A 64 -15.81 5.70 -12.21
C ARG A 64 -16.43 4.84 -11.11
N PRO A 65 -17.68 4.40 -11.29
CA PRO A 65 -18.42 3.64 -10.28
C PRO A 65 -17.75 2.31 -9.92
N GLU A 66 -16.98 1.72 -10.83
CA GLU A 66 -16.20 0.49 -10.61
C GLU A 66 -15.12 0.64 -9.51
N LEU A 67 -14.70 1.86 -9.21
CA LEU A 67 -13.73 2.19 -8.15
C LEU A 67 -14.41 2.71 -6.87
N ALA A 68 -15.74 2.68 -6.78
CA ALA A 68 -16.48 3.26 -5.67
C ALA A 68 -16.07 2.66 -4.30
N ARG A 69 -15.85 1.34 -4.25
CA ARG A 69 -15.38 0.65 -3.03
C ARG A 69 -13.99 1.13 -2.62
N ASP A 70 -13.06 1.28 -3.57
CA ASP A 70 -11.71 1.77 -3.28
C ASP A 70 -11.73 3.21 -2.75
N VAL A 71 -12.57 4.05 -3.34
CA VAL A 71 -12.77 5.43 -2.89
C VAL A 71 -13.33 5.48 -1.48
N GLU A 72 -14.31 4.63 -1.16
CA GLU A 72 -14.88 4.52 0.18
C GLU A 72 -13.81 4.07 1.19
N ASP A 73 -13.05 3.01 0.87
CA ASP A 73 -11.99 2.49 1.73
C ASP A 73 -10.89 3.52 2.00
N LEU A 74 -10.47 4.28 0.97
CA LEU A 74 -9.50 5.37 1.12
C LEU A 74 -10.02 6.53 1.99
N ARG A 75 -11.30 6.83 1.93
CA ARG A 75 -11.94 7.87 2.77
C ARG A 75 -12.17 7.40 4.20
N TRP A 76 -12.39 6.11 4.39
CA TRP A 76 -12.66 5.51 5.69
C TRP A 76 -11.39 5.29 6.53
N CYS A 77 -10.25 4.89 5.92
CA CYS A 77 -9.08 4.46 6.65
C CYS A 77 -8.26 5.61 7.24
N GLU A 78 -7.58 5.35 8.35
CA GLU A 78 -6.60 6.22 9.00
C GLU A 78 -5.16 5.72 8.78
N ALA A 79 -5.02 4.44 8.44
CA ALA A 79 -3.77 3.79 8.11
C ALA A 79 -3.92 2.90 6.88
N ILE A 80 -2.88 2.82 6.04
CA ILE A 80 -2.80 1.83 4.96
C ILE A 80 -1.59 0.95 5.22
N VAL A 81 -1.81 -0.37 5.15
CA VAL A 81 -0.75 -1.38 5.18
C VAL A 81 -0.71 -2.05 3.80
N PHE A 82 0.38 -1.84 3.08
CA PHE A 82 0.63 -2.51 1.80
C PHE A 82 1.43 -3.78 2.05
N VAL A 83 0.91 -4.94 1.65
CA VAL A 83 1.58 -6.24 1.77
C VAL A 83 1.82 -6.80 0.38
N TYR A 84 3.09 -6.85 -0.05
CA TYR A 84 3.45 -7.22 -1.42
C TYR A 84 4.92 -7.66 -1.55
N PRO A 85 5.29 -8.47 -2.56
CA PRO A 85 6.68 -8.73 -2.91
C PRO A 85 7.24 -7.58 -3.74
N THR A 86 8.49 -7.22 -3.52
CA THR A 86 9.20 -6.26 -4.38
C THR A 86 9.64 -6.95 -5.67
N TRP A 87 9.17 -6.47 -6.81
CA TRP A 87 9.57 -6.92 -8.14
C TRP A 87 10.31 -5.81 -8.87
N TRP A 88 11.49 -6.14 -9.43
CA TRP A 88 12.34 -5.16 -10.11
C TRP A 88 12.58 -3.91 -9.25
N SER A 89 12.88 -4.12 -7.96
CA SER A 89 13.12 -3.08 -6.94
C SER A 89 11.97 -2.11 -6.71
N GLY A 90 10.84 -2.31 -7.38
CA GLY A 90 9.66 -1.44 -7.35
C GLY A 90 8.41 -2.09 -6.77
N LEU A 91 7.32 -1.40 -6.95
CA LEU A 91 5.98 -1.92 -6.67
C LEU A 91 5.58 -2.90 -7.77
N PRO A 92 4.89 -4.01 -7.45
CA PRO A 92 4.25 -4.85 -8.45
C PRO A 92 3.30 -4.04 -9.34
N ALA A 93 3.16 -4.42 -10.62
CA ALA A 93 2.28 -3.75 -11.57
C ALA A 93 0.84 -3.61 -11.03
N MET A 94 0.31 -4.66 -10.40
CA MET A 94 -1.00 -4.67 -9.76
C MET A 94 -1.14 -3.55 -8.72
N LEU A 95 -0.18 -3.41 -7.80
CA LEU A 95 -0.20 -2.36 -6.77
C LEU A 95 -0.04 -0.98 -7.38
N LYS A 96 0.86 -0.84 -8.36
CA LYS A 96 1.08 0.44 -9.04
C LYS A 96 -0.17 0.87 -9.79
N GLY A 97 -0.82 -0.06 -10.51
CA GLY A 97 -2.06 0.19 -11.21
C GLY A 97 -3.22 0.54 -10.28
N TRP A 98 -3.31 -0.12 -9.11
CA TRP A 98 -4.29 0.26 -8.09
C TRP A 98 -4.08 1.72 -7.66
N ILE A 99 -2.84 2.13 -7.37
CA ILE A 99 -2.52 3.52 -7.02
C ILE A 99 -2.88 4.46 -8.18
N ASP A 100 -2.50 4.14 -9.41
CA ASP A 100 -2.72 5.00 -10.57
C ASP A 100 -4.21 5.24 -10.87
N ARG A 101 -5.06 4.24 -10.59
CA ARG A 101 -6.50 4.33 -10.84
C ARG A 101 -7.27 4.94 -9.68
N THR A 102 -6.89 4.64 -8.43
CA THR A 102 -7.67 5.02 -7.24
C THR A 102 -7.24 6.37 -6.62
N TRP A 103 -5.96 6.77 -6.79
CA TRP A 103 -5.45 8.05 -6.26
C TRP A 103 -5.77 9.21 -7.20
N MET A 104 -7.04 9.35 -7.50
CA MET A 104 -7.57 10.29 -8.48
C MET A 104 -7.95 11.65 -7.89
N ASN A 105 -8.38 12.56 -8.77
CA ASN A 105 -8.94 13.86 -8.39
C ASN A 105 -10.14 13.69 -7.45
N GLU A 106 -10.31 14.59 -6.48
CA GLU A 106 -11.32 14.60 -5.41
C GLU A 106 -11.24 13.40 -4.43
N VAL A 107 -10.30 12.48 -4.63
CA VAL A 107 -9.99 11.39 -3.69
C VAL A 107 -8.66 11.62 -3.02
N ALA A 108 -7.55 11.56 -3.75
CA ALA A 108 -6.22 11.73 -3.20
C ALA A 108 -5.72 13.19 -3.29
N TRP A 109 -6.18 13.93 -4.26
CA TRP A 109 -5.77 15.29 -4.52
C TRP A 109 -6.89 16.13 -5.15
N VAL A 110 -6.71 17.44 -5.16
CA VAL A 110 -7.53 18.38 -5.91
C VAL A 110 -6.64 19.47 -6.51
N LEU A 111 -6.96 19.92 -7.71
CA LEU A 111 -6.36 21.11 -8.31
C LEU A 111 -7.37 22.26 -8.19
N PRO A 112 -7.17 23.22 -7.27
CA PRO A 112 -8.06 24.37 -7.14
C PRO A 112 -8.09 25.21 -8.41
N ALA A 113 -9.21 25.84 -8.72
CA ALA A 113 -9.34 26.71 -9.88
C ALA A 113 -8.26 27.83 -9.85
N GLY A 114 -7.55 28.00 -10.96
CA GLY A 114 -6.44 28.98 -11.08
C GLY A 114 -5.14 28.61 -10.37
N ALA A 115 -5.06 27.43 -9.71
CA ALA A 115 -3.81 26.99 -9.08
C ALA A 115 -2.97 26.12 -10.04
N ASN A 116 -1.63 26.21 -9.88
CA ASN A 116 -0.67 25.39 -10.62
C ASN A 116 -0.18 24.18 -9.80
N THR A 117 -0.69 24.01 -8.58
CA THR A 117 -0.28 22.94 -7.67
C THR A 117 -1.47 22.23 -7.08
N ILE A 118 -1.40 20.91 -7.02
CA ILE A 118 -2.41 20.08 -6.39
C ILE A 118 -2.36 20.19 -4.86
N ARG A 119 -3.50 19.97 -4.21
CA ARG A 119 -3.61 19.91 -2.75
C ARG A 119 -3.97 18.48 -2.32
N PRO A 120 -3.39 17.98 -1.22
CA PRO A 120 -3.71 16.65 -0.70
C PRO A 120 -5.16 16.57 -0.18
N ARG A 121 -5.79 15.40 -0.36
CA ARG A 121 -7.16 15.12 0.08
C ARG A 121 -7.27 13.95 1.04
N LEU A 122 -6.31 13.00 1.04
CA LEU A 122 -6.30 11.87 1.98
C LEU A 122 -5.79 12.28 3.37
N THR A 123 -6.30 13.40 3.90
CA THR A 123 -5.86 13.99 5.17
C THR A 123 -6.27 13.17 6.40
N ASN A 124 -7.17 12.20 6.24
CA ASN A 124 -7.52 11.17 7.21
C ASN A 124 -6.38 10.16 7.42
N ILE A 125 -5.55 9.90 6.41
CA ILE A 125 -4.49 8.88 6.46
C ILE A 125 -3.26 9.44 7.17
N ARG A 126 -2.94 8.87 8.33
CA ARG A 126 -1.82 9.27 9.20
C ARG A 126 -0.66 8.28 9.18
N ARG A 127 -0.86 7.08 8.67
CA ARG A 127 0.16 6.02 8.60
C ARG A 127 0.13 5.33 7.24
N LEU A 128 1.30 5.21 6.63
CA LEU A 128 1.54 4.36 5.47
C LEU A 128 2.60 3.32 5.88
N ILE A 129 2.26 2.07 5.81
CA ILE A 129 3.14 0.98 6.22
C ILE A 129 3.31 0.04 5.02
N ALA A 130 4.53 -0.14 4.57
CA ALA A 130 4.85 -1.18 3.59
C ALA A 130 5.46 -2.38 4.30
N VAL A 131 4.87 -3.54 4.10
CA VAL A 131 5.38 -4.84 4.54
C VAL A 131 5.71 -5.63 3.29
N THR A 132 6.99 -5.81 3.01
CA THR A 132 7.44 -6.33 1.71
C THR A 132 8.59 -7.32 1.84
N THR A 133 8.73 -8.14 0.82
CA THR A 133 9.87 -9.07 0.66
C THR A 133 10.70 -8.66 -0.55
N HIS A 134 12.00 -8.93 -0.47
CA HIS A 134 12.97 -8.68 -1.54
C HIS A 134 13.77 -9.95 -1.81
N GLY A 135 13.90 -10.37 -3.06
CA GLY A 135 14.81 -11.47 -3.45
C GLY A 135 16.27 -11.11 -3.17
N SER A 136 16.66 -9.87 -3.46
CA SER A 136 18.04 -9.39 -3.29
C SER A 136 18.34 -8.93 -1.85
N SER A 137 19.65 -8.82 -1.53
CA SER A 137 20.13 -8.27 -0.26
C SER A 137 19.78 -6.80 -0.08
N LYS A 138 19.83 -6.32 1.17
CA LYS A 138 19.60 -4.90 1.48
C LYS A 138 20.60 -3.99 0.77
N PHE A 139 21.85 -4.42 0.61
CA PHE A 139 22.89 -3.66 -0.08
C PHE A 139 22.56 -3.45 -1.57
N VAL A 140 22.16 -4.51 -2.27
CA VAL A 140 21.75 -4.43 -3.68
C VAL A 140 20.55 -3.49 -3.84
N ASN A 141 19.53 -3.62 -2.99
CA ASN A 141 18.37 -2.72 -3.02
C ASN A 141 18.74 -1.25 -2.78
N ALA A 142 19.70 -0.98 -1.88
CA ALA A 142 20.19 0.36 -1.64
C ALA A 142 20.90 0.95 -2.87
N LEU A 143 21.75 0.17 -3.56
CA LEU A 143 22.38 0.56 -4.83
C LEU A 143 21.36 0.86 -5.93
N GLN A 144 20.29 0.07 -6.00
CA GLN A 144 19.18 0.28 -6.94
C GLN A 144 18.29 1.48 -6.55
N GLY A 145 18.57 2.13 -5.42
CA GLY A 145 17.90 3.35 -4.99
C GLY A 145 16.54 3.15 -4.32
N GLU A 146 16.13 1.92 -4.02
CA GLU A 146 14.86 1.58 -3.34
C GLU A 146 13.63 2.33 -3.91
N PRO A 147 13.32 2.25 -5.23
CA PRO A 147 12.28 3.07 -5.85
C PRO A 147 10.88 2.81 -5.26
N GLY A 148 10.54 1.57 -4.92
CA GLY A 148 9.26 1.24 -4.27
C GLY A 148 9.10 1.93 -2.92
N LYS A 149 10.14 1.94 -2.10
CA LYS A 149 10.16 2.63 -0.82
C LYS A 149 10.03 4.15 -0.99
N ARG A 150 10.72 4.72 -1.97
CA ARG A 150 10.62 6.17 -2.27
C ARG A 150 9.23 6.55 -2.75
N THR A 151 8.60 5.72 -3.58
CA THR A 151 7.24 5.94 -4.04
C THR A 151 6.27 6.03 -2.86
N ILE A 152 6.29 5.07 -1.91
CA ILE A 152 5.40 5.08 -0.75
C ILE A 152 5.77 6.20 0.23
N SER A 153 7.05 6.34 0.59
CA SER A 153 7.47 7.24 1.66
C SER A 153 7.56 8.71 1.26
N ARG A 154 7.58 9.00 -0.03
CA ARG A 154 7.69 10.38 -0.56
C ARG A 154 6.52 10.72 -1.46
N SER A 155 6.40 10.06 -2.64
CA SER A 155 5.46 10.48 -3.69
C SER A 155 4.00 10.39 -3.25
N ILE A 156 3.55 9.25 -2.70
CA ILE A 156 2.16 9.12 -2.28
C ILE A 156 1.89 9.68 -0.88
N ARG A 157 2.90 9.68 0.01
CA ARG A 157 2.76 10.22 1.36
C ARG A 157 2.34 11.71 1.39
N VAL A 158 2.78 12.49 0.43
CA VAL A 158 2.45 13.93 0.38
C VAL A 158 0.96 14.20 0.09
N MET A 159 0.21 13.20 -0.37
CA MET A 159 -1.24 13.30 -0.57
C MET A 159 -2.03 12.97 0.70
N CYS A 160 -1.37 12.50 1.75
CA CYS A 160 -1.93 12.13 3.04
C CYS A 160 -1.88 13.30 4.04
N ASN A 161 -2.19 13.02 5.31
CA ASN A 161 -2.06 13.99 6.39
C ASN A 161 -0.64 14.61 6.45
N LYS A 162 -0.53 15.90 6.73
CA LYS A 162 0.77 16.59 6.82
C LYS A 162 1.75 15.95 7.83
N PHE A 163 1.22 15.29 8.87
CA PHE A 163 1.98 14.53 9.85
C PHE A 163 2.02 13.03 9.56
N CYS A 164 1.60 12.60 8.37
CA CYS A 164 1.63 11.20 7.98
C CYS A 164 3.06 10.65 8.06
N ARG A 165 3.20 9.50 8.73
CA ARG A 165 4.47 8.78 8.84
C ARG A 165 4.44 7.55 7.93
N ALA A 166 5.48 7.38 7.13
CA ALA A 166 5.70 6.17 6.34
C ALA A 166 6.69 5.24 7.06
N ARG A 167 6.41 3.94 7.07
CA ARG A 167 7.28 2.90 7.63
C ARG A 167 7.50 1.80 6.62
N TRP A 168 8.73 1.29 6.61
CA TRP A 168 9.18 0.24 5.72
C TRP A 168 9.59 -0.97 6.53
N ILE A 169 8.86 -2.08 6.40
CA ILE A 169 9.08 -3.35 7.06
C ILE A 169 9.43 -4.35 5.97
N ALA A 170 10.70 -4.69 5.83
CA ALA A 170 11.16 -5.55 4.76
C ALA A 170 11.89 -6.79 5.28
N LEU A 171 11.72 -7.90 4.56
CA LEU A 171 12.59 -9.07 4.59
C LEU A 171 13.41 -9.07 3.30
N TYR A 172 14.72 -8.91 3.43
CA TYR A 172 15.66 -8.94 2.31
C TYR A 172 16.27 -10.33 2.14
N GLY A 173 16.60 -10.70 0.90
CA GLY A 173 17.24 -11.98 0.59
C GLY A 173 16.33 -13.19 0.76
N ILE A 174 15.01 -13.03 0.50
CA ILE A 174 14.03 -14.10 0.73
C ILE A 174 14.35 -15.38 -0.02
N ASP A 175 14.91 -15.27 -1.22
CA ASP A 175 15.23 -16.43 -2.08
C ASP A 175 16.27 -17.35 -1.43
N ASN A 176 17.16 -16.80 -0.62
CA ASN A 176 18.20 -17.53 0.12
C ASN A 176 17.89 -17.64 1.62
N SER A 177 16.70 -17.25 2.08
CA SER A 177 16.36 -17.28 3.50
C SER A 177 16.00 -18.69 3.96
N THR A 178 16.44 -19.03 5.19
CA THR A 178 16.05 -20.28 5.85
C THR A 178 14.61 -20.22 6.37
N LEU A 179 14.02 -21.39 6.64
CA LEU A 179 12.70 -21.47 7.26
C LEU A 179 12.68 -20.71 8.61
N GLU A 180 13.69 -20.90 9.44
CA GLU A 180 13.83 -20.20 10.73
C GLU A 180 13.82 -18.66 10.58
N GLN A 181 14.52 -18.14 9.58
CA GLN A 181 14.53 -16.69 9.29
C GLN A 181 13.14 -16.17 8.88
N ARG A 182 12.40 -16.95 8.11
CA ARG A 182 11.03 -16.62 7.69
C ARG A 182 10.07 -16.65 8.89
N GLU A 183 10.14 -17.70 9.72
CA GLU A 183 9.34 -17.82 10.94
C GLU A 183 9.63 -16.69 11.93
N LYS A 184 10.89 -16.35 12.14
CA LYS A 184 11.31 -15.22 12.98
C LYS A 184 10.76 -13.88 12.44
N HIS A 185 10.76 -13.70 11.13
CA HIS A 185 10.17 -12.52 10.51
C HIS A 185 8.66 -12.44 10.79
N LEU A 186 7.92 -13.54 10.57
CA LEU A 186 6.48 -13.61 10.84
C LEU A 186 6.19 -13.34 12.33
N ALA A 187 6.91 -13.97 13.25
CA ALA A 187 6.74 -13.79 14.70
C ALA A 187 6.91 -12.33 15.16
N THR A 188 7.72 -11.54 14.45
CA THR A 188 7.98 -10.14 14.80
C THR A 188 7.13 -9.13 14.05
N ILE A 189 6.40 -9.56 13.01
CA ILE A 189 5.73 -8.64 12.09
C ILE A 189 4.66 -7.81 12.80
N GLY A 190 3.86 -8.44 13.65
CA GLY A 190 2.82 -7.77 14.43
C GLY A 190 3.38 -6.65 15.31
N GLN A 191 4.46 -6.91 16.05
CA GLN A 191 5.11 -5.90 16.89
C GLN A 191 5.69 -4.74 16.04
N ARG A 192 6.22 -5.03 14.84
CA ARG A 192 6.76 -4.00 13.93
C ARG A 192 5.64 -3.13 13.37
N VAL A 193 4.50 -3.73 13.02
CA VAL A 193 3.29 -3.01 12.59
C VAL A 193 2.73 -2.16 13.74
N ALA A 194 2.67 -2.70 14.98
CA ALA A 194 2.25 -1.95 16.16
C ALA A 194 3.07 -0.68 16.38
N ARG A 195 4.40 -0.80 16.29
CA ARG A 195 5.30 0.37 16.42
C ARG A 195 5.12 1.37 15.29
N ALA A 196 4.74 0.90 14.10
CA ALA A 196 4.50 1.73 12.94
C ALA A 196 3.17 2.50 13.01
N LEU A 197 2.17 1.97 13.72
CA LEU A 197 0.86 2.59 13.95
C LEU A 197 0.89 3.68 15.04
N ARG A 198 1.83 3.66 15.94
CA ARG A 198 2.08 4.72 16.95
C ARG A 198 2.66 5.98 16.29
#